data_8666e9ff887b2f4e188e7ad5d530f961
#
_entry.id   8666e9ff887b2f4e188e7ad5d530f961
#
_cell.length_a   1.000
_cell.length_b   1.000
_cell.length_c   1.000
_cell.angle_alpha   90.00
_cell.angle_beta   90.00
_cell.angle_gamma   90.00
#
_symmetry.space_group_name_H-M   'P 1'
#
loop_
_entity.id
_entity.type
_entity.pdbx_description
1 polymer ?
#
loop_
_entity_poly.entity_id
_entity_poly.type
_entity_poly.pdbx_seq_one_letter_code
_entity_poly.pdbx_strand_id
1 'polypeptide(L)'
;MASWTLTSHLLTLHRDQFARATQSRFLAHAASGKLSKPLISHWLANDRLYMQGYIRLTGSLLRTLQLPAKPTPSKAAGGIEVRLLDWLVDALVNIRREERFFMDVAERYGLDVDLTGEDGVSVRPERKIAGLRRFEELFGGLTTGRQGSSLLPWLEGAVLFWATEKVYFEAWSWAKGQAEGAAGKACEEDEDGGAMRREFIPNWTNGEFIRFVETLEGILNEGVQEVVGRDERLKKEVEDRAAAVWRDLLGAEEAFWPEV
;
A
#
# COMPACT_ATOMS: atom_id res chain seq x y z
N MET A 1 27.33 13.08 4.37
CA MET A 1 26.58 11.86 4.68
C MET A 1 25.11 12.26 4.74
N ALA A 2 24.20 11.52 4.09
CA ALA A 2 22.76 11.78 4.25
C ALA A 2 22.38 11.62 5.73
N SER A 3 21.52 12.50 6.24
CA SER A 3 21.03 12.38 7.62
C SER A 3 20.14 11.11 7.72
N TRP A 4 20.16 10.47 8.88
CA TRP A 4 19.29 9.32 9.16
C TRP A 4 17.81 9.71 9.03
N THR A 5 17.02 8.84 8.40
CA THR A 5 15.55 8.92 8.40
C THR A 5 14.99 7.53 8.70
N LEU A 6 13.79 7.48 9.28
CA LEU A 6 13.15 6.20 9.61
C LEU A 6 12.92 5.35 8.35
N THR A 7 12.41 5.95 7.29
CA THR A 7 12.11 5.23 6.04
C THR A 7 13.38 4.68 5.37
N SER A 8 14.46 5.47 5.33
CA SER A 8 15.75 5.00 4.82
C SER A 8 16.30 3.84 5.66
N HIS A 9 16.12 3.88 6.99
CA HIS A 9 16.50 2.77 7.86
C HIS A 9 15.69 1.51 7.53
N LEU A 10 14.35 1.59 7.44
CA LEU A 10 13.48 0.46 7.12
C LEU A 10 13.85 -0.21 5.78
N LEU A 11 14.17 0.58 4.76
CA LEU A 11 14.59 0.07 3.44
C LEU A 11 15.95 -0.68 3.49
N THR A 12 16.73 -0.56 4.56
CA THR A 12 17.93 -1.40 4.76
C THR A 12 17.63 -2.76 5.35
N LEU A 13 16.44 -2.93 5.95
CA LEU A 13 16.02 -4.15 6.63
C LEU A 13 15.31 -5.10 5.65
N HIS A 14 15.45 -6.40 5.88
CA HIS A 14 14.71 -7.44 5.16
C HIS A 14 14.79 -7.34 3.62
N ARG A 15 15.94 -6.97 3.06
CA ARG A 15 16.13 -6.72 1.61
C ARG A 15 15.70 -7.88 0.72
N ASP A 16 15.99 -9.11 1.13
CA ASP A 16 15.61 -10.29 0.34
C ASP A 16 14.08 -10.46 0.32
N GLN A 17 13.41 -10.18 1.43
CA GLN A 17 11.95 -10.22 1.50
C GLN A 17 11.33 -9.07 0.69
N PHE A 18 11.89 -7.87 0.78
CA PHE A 18 11.50 -6.74 -0.07
C PHE A 18 11.63 -7.09 -1.57
N ALA A 19 12.73 -7.72 -1.97
CA ALA A 19 12.90 -8.16 -3.36
C ALA A 19 11.82 -9.18 -3.77
N ARG A 20 11.47 -10.16 -2.92
CA ARG A 20 10.39 -11.11 -3.22
C ARG A 20 9.01 -10.44 -3.28
N ALA A 21 8.77 -9.44 -2.44
CA ALA A 21 7.52 -8.67 -2.45
C ALA A 21 7.37 -7.78 -3.70
N THR A 22 8.49 -7.31 -4.28
CA THR A 22 8.46 -6.34 -5.39
C THR A 22 8.87 -6.92 -6.75
N GLN A 23 9.34 -8.17 -6.81
CA GLN A 23 9.89 -8.78 -8.03
C GLN A 23 9.38 -10.22 -8.22
N SER A 24 8.09 -10.41 -8.01
CA SER A 24 7.47 -11.74 -8.12
C SER A 24 7.30 -12.20 -9.58
N ARG A 25 7.11 -13.52 -9.77
CA ARG A 25 6.78 -14.09 -11.09
C ARG A 25 5.45 -13.56 -11.62
N PHE A 26 4.48 -13.31 -10.74
CA PHE A 26 3.21 -12.68 -11.11
C PHE A 26 3.44 -11.32 -11.79
N LEU A 27 4.26 -10.45 -11.20
CA LEU A 27 4.61 -9.14 -11.76
C LEU A 27 5.34 -9.28 -13.11
N ALA A 28 6.24 -10.25 -13.25
CA ALA A 28 6.92 -10.52 -14.52
C ALA A 28 5.93 -10.98 -15.62
N HIS A 29 4.95 -11.81 -15.25
CA HIS A 29 3.89 -12.24 -16.18
C HIS A 29 2.94 -11.09 -16.52
N ALA A 30 2.59 -10.21 -15.57
CA ALA A 30 1.83 -9.00 -15.84
C ALA A 30 2.54 -8.11 -16.87
N ALA A 31 3.85 -7.88 -16.68
CA ALA A 31 4.69 -7.09 -17.59
C ALA A 31 4.80 -7.67 -19.01
N SER A 32 4.75 -9.00 -19.14
CA SER A 32 4.89 -9.72 -20.43
C SER A 32 3.57 -10.13 -21.07
N GLY A 33 2.41 -9.73 -20.50
CA GLY A 33 1.09 -10.06 -21.02
C GLY A 33 0.75 -11.56 -20.97
N LYS A 34 1.26 -12.27 -19.95
CA LYS A 34 1.09 -13.71 -19.76
C LYS A 34 0.15 -14.07 -18.61
N LEU A 35 -0.53 -13.10 -18.01
CA LEU A 35 -1.53 -13.36 -17.00
C LEU A 35 -2.88 -13.63 -17.68
N SER A 36 -3.47 -14.78 -17.38
CA SER A 36 -4.79 -15.11 -17.90
C SER A 36 -5.89 -14.27 -17.23
N LYS A 37 -6.98 -14.00 -17.95
CA LYS A 37 -8.15 -13.28 -17.39
C LYS A 37 -8.67 -13.88 -16.07
N PRO A 38 -8.85 -15.20 -15.92
CA PRO A 38 -9.31 -15.77 -14.65
C PRO A 38 -8.37 -15.48 -13.48
N LEU A 39 -7.05 -15.52 -13.70
CA LEU A 39 -6.07 -15.24 -12.65
C LEU A 39 -6.09 -13.78 -12.23
N ILE A 40 -6.12 -12.85 -13.20
CA ILE A 40 -6.23 -11.42 -12.93
C ILE A 40 -7.54 -11.09 -12.24
N SER A 41 -8.67 -11.64 -12.72
CA SER A 41 -10.00 -11.47 -12.12
C SER A 41 -9.98 -11.86 -10.63
N HIS A 42 -9.44 -13.04 -10.32
CA HIS A 42 -9.34 -13.50 -8.94
C HIS A 42 -8.44 -12.59 -8.08
N TRP A 43 -7.29 -12.15 -8.61
CA TRP A 43 -6.40 -11.25 -7.91
C TRP A 43 -7.02 -9.87 -7.67
N LEU A 44 -7.58 -9.22 -8.71
CA LEU A 44 -8.24 -7.92 -8.60
C LEU A 44 -9.45 -7.95 -7.65
N ALA A 45 -10.19 -9.05 -7.63
CA ALA A 45 -11.30 -9.22 -6.71
C ALA A 45 -10.82 -9.25 -5.24
N ASN A 46 -9.66 -9.84 -4.97
CA ASN A 46 -9.00 -9.80 -3.66
C ASN A 46 -8.45 -8.40 -3.34
N ASP A 47 -7.88 -7.71 -4.32
CA ASP A 47 -7.37 -6.35 -4.15
C ASP A 47 -8.51 -5.36 -3.86
N ARG A 48 -9.69 -5.53 -4.47
CA ARG A 48 -10.88 -4.76 -4.10
C ARG A 48 -11.30 -4.96 -2.63
N LEU A 49 -11.16 -6.17 -2.09
CA LEU A 49 -11.42 -6.41 -0.66
C LEU A 49 -10.34 -5.78 0.22
N TYR A 50 -9.08 -5.79 -0.23
CA TYR A 50 -8.00 -5.05 0.42
C TYR A 50 -8.34 -3.55 0.55
N MET A 51 -8.88 -2.91 -0.50
CA MET A 51 -9.31 -1.50 -0.45
C MET A 51 -10.32 -1.22 0.67
N GLN A 52 -11.23 -2.18 0.95
CA GLN A 52 -12.17 -2.04 2.07
C GLN A 52 -11.46 -2.09 3.43
N GLY A 53 -10.43 -2.93 3.55
CA GLY A 53 -9.54 -2.98 4.73
C GLY A 53 -8.79 -1.66 4.92
N TYR A 54 -8.25 -1.12 3.85
CA TYR A 54 -7.55 0.17 3.81
C TYR A 54 -8.44 1.33 4.31
N ILE A 55 -9.70 1.39 3.88
CA ILE A 55 -10.68 2.40 4.35
C ILE A 55 -10.90 2.29 5.87
N ARG A 56 -11.03 1.05 6.40
CA ARG A 56 -11.19 0.83 7.85
C ARG A 56 -9.94 1.23 8.63
N LEU A 57 -8.76 0.91 8.11
CA LEU A 57 -7.47 1.31 8.69
C LEU A 57 -7.36 2.83 8.75
N THR A 58 -7.74 3.55 7.67
CA THR A 58 -7.77 5.01 7.64
C THR A 58 -8.64 5.58 8.78
N GLY A 59 -9.86 5.06 8.95
CA GLY A 59 -10.74 5.45 10.05
C GLY A 59 -10.12 5.20 11.43
N SER A 60 -9.37 4.12 11.58
CA SER A 60 -8.68 3.78 12.83
C SER A 60 -7.52 4.73 13.12
N LEU A 61 -6.70 5.07 12.13
CA LEU A 61 -5.61 6.02 12.29
C LEU A 61 -6.13 7.44 12.58
N LEU A 62 -7.19 7.88 11.91
CA LEU A 62 -7.85 9.17 12.19
C LEU A 62 -8.25 9.33 13.66
N ARG A 63 -8.66 8.25 14.34
CA ARG A 63 -9.01 8.25 15.75
C ARG A 63 -7.83 8.49 16.69
N THR A 64 -6.61 8.24 16.26
CA THR A 64 -5.40 8.42 17.10
C THR A 64 -4.84 9.83 17.04
N LEU A 65 -5.24 10.63 16.04
CA LEU A 65 -4.70 11.97 15.82
C LEU A 65 -5.20 12.94 16.87
N GLN A 66 -4.28 13.72 17.45
CA GLN A 66 -4.55 14.78 18.39
C GLN A 66 -4.45 16.14 17.70
N LEU A 67 -5.56 16.62 17.20
CA LEU A 67 -5.58 17.89 16.48
C LEU A 67 -5.47 19.09 17.45
N PRO A 68 -4.77 20.17 17.05
CA PRO A 68 -4.57 21.33 17.92
C PRO A 68 -5.89 22.04 18.20
N ALA A 69 -6.14 22.37 19.48
CA ALA A 69 -7.31 23.17 19.89
C ALA A 69 -7.24 24.62 19.40
N LYS A 70 -6.03 25.15 19.14
CA LYS A 70 -5.87 26.50 18.59
C LYS A 70 -5.94 26.46 17.06
N PRO A 71 -6.69 27.38 16.44
CA PRO A 71 -6.69 27.52 14.99
C PRO A 71 -5.28 27.80 14.46
N THR A 72 -4.84 27.06 13.48
CA THR A 72 -3.59 27.33 12.76
C THR A 72 -3.92 28.27 11.59
N PRO A 73 -3.12 29.35 11.36
CA PRO A 73 -3.33 30.21 10.19
C PRO A 73 -3.29 29.38 8.90
N SER A 74 -4.23 29.61 7.99
CA SER A 74 -4.39 28.83 6.74
C SER A 74 -3.16 28.78 5.81
N LYS A 75 -2.17 29.66 6.04
CA LYS A 75 -0.90 29.73 5.30
C LYS A 75 0.27 29.03 6.01
N ALA A 76 0.09 28.58 7.25
CA ALA A 76 1.11 27.81 7.95
C ALA A 76 0.90 26.32 7.63
N ALA A 77 1.95 25.62 7.24
CA ALA A 77 1.91 24.16 7.24
C ALA A 77 1.54 23.73 8.66
N GLY A 78 0.41 23.02 8.82
CA GLY A 78 -0.01 22.50 10.11
C GLY A 78 1.05 21.59 10.72
N GLY A 79 0.96 21.30 12.02
CA GLY A 79 1.79 20.27 12.66
C GLY A 79 1.64 18.91 11.99
N ILE A 80 2.50 17.97 12.34
CA ILE A 80 2.55 16.62 11.73
C ILE A 80 1.18 15.94 11.66
N GLU A 81 0.40 16.00 12.74
CA GLU A 81 -0.89 15.32 12.78
C GLU A 81 -1.94 15.98 11.87
N VAL A 82 -1.88 17.29 11.64
CA VAL A 82 -2.74 17.98 10.67
C VAL A 82 -2.37 17.56 9.24
N ARG A 83 -1.08 17.52 8.94
CA ARG A 83 -0.59 17.07 7.61
C ARG A 83 -0.93 15.59 7.36
N LEU A 84 -0.83 14.76 8.41
CA LEU A 84 -1.23 13.36 8.34
C LEU A 84 -2.75 13.23 8.13
N LEU A 85 -3.56 14.08 8.79
CA LEU A 85 -5.00 14.15 8.52
C LEU A 85 -5.28 14.46 7.06
N ASP A 86 -4.65 15.51 6.51
CA ASP A 86 -4.83 15.91 5.11
C ASP A 86 -4.45 14.77 4.17
N TRP A 87 -3.31 14.10 4.40
CA TRP A 87 -2.91 12.94 3.63
C TRP A 87 -3.92 11.79 3.71
N LEU A 88 -4.48 11.50 4.89
CA LEU A 88 -5.49 10.45 5.08
C LEU A 88 -6.81 10.77 4.36
N VAL A 89 -7.19 12.04 4.29
CA VAL A 89 -8.35 12.49 3.49
C VAL A 89 -8.08 12.23 2.00
N ASP A 90 -6.89 12.60 1.51
CA ASP A 90 -6.49 12.32 0.13
C ASP A 90 -6.43 10.81 -0.14
N ALA A 91 -5.96 10.01 0.81
CA ALA A 91 -5.95 8.55 0.72
C ALA A 91 -7.35 7.97 0.54
N LEU A 92 -8.35 8.46 1.29
CA LEU A 92 -9.76 8.06 1.11
C LEU A 92 -10.32 8.46 -0.26
N VAL A 93 -9.98 9.63 -0.76
CA VAL A 93 -10.38 10.06 -2.10
C VAL A 93 -9.74 9.18 -3.17
N ASN A 94 -8.43 8.89 -3.02
CA ASN A 94 -7.66 8.07 -3.95
C ASN A 94 -8.17 6.63 -3.99
N ILE A 95 -8.37 5.98 -2.85
CA ILE A 95 -8.85 4.59 -2.81
C ILE A 95 -10.26 4.44 -3.40
N ARG A 96 -11.13 5.46 -3.24
CA ARG A 96 -12.46 5.46 -3.87
C ARG A 96 -12.40 5.69 -5.38
N ARG A 97 -11.46 6.51 -5.86
CA ARG A 97 -11.18 6.68 -7.29
C ARG A 97 -10.63 5.39 -7.89
N GLU A 98 -9.74 4.73 -7.18
CA GLU A 98 -9.14 3.46 -7.58
C GLU A 98 -10.18 2.35 -7.72
N GLU A 99 -11.09 2.21 -6.78
CA GLU A 99 -12.17 1.21 -6.86
C GLU A 99 -13.06 1.42 -8.10
N ARG A 100 -13.38 2.68 -8.43
CA ARG A 100 -14.16 2.99 -9.65
C ARG A 100 -13.35 2.64 -10.90
N PHE A 101 -12.08 3.00 -10.93
CA PHE A 101 -11.18 2.63 -12.03
C PHE A 101 -11.12 1.11 -12.21
N PHE A 102 -11.04 0.33 -11.14
CA PHE A 102 -11.07 -1.14 -11.22
C PHE A 102 -12.36 -1.65 -11.88
N MET A 103 -13.50 -1.12 -11.47
CA MET A 103 -14.79 -1.52 -12.03
C MET A 103 -14.90 -1.17 -13.52
N ASP A 104 -14.44 0.02 -13.91
CA ASP A 104 -14.46 0.47 -15.31
C ASP A 104 -13.53 -0.38 -16.18
N VAL A 105 -12.35 -0.75 -15.69
CA VAL A 105 -11.42 -1.64 -16.42
C VAL A 105 -11.96 -3.07 -16.46
N ALA A 106 -12.49 -3.58 -15.34
CA ALA A 106 -13.06 -4.91 -15.29
C ALA A 106 -14.19 -5.09 -16.30
N GLU A 107 -15.09 -4.12 -16.42
CA GLU A 107 -16.17 -4.12 -17.42
C GLU A 107 -15.61 -4.12 -18.84
N ARG A 108 -14.67 -3.23 -19.17
CA ARG A 108 -14.09 -3.11 -20.52
C ARG A 108 -13.35 -4.36 -20.99
N TYR A 109 -12.68 -5.06 -20.07
CA TYR A 109 -11.86 -6.23 -20.40
C TYR A 109 -12.54 -7.56 -20.08
N GLY A 110 -13.78 -7.53 -19.56
CA GLY A 110 -14.55 -8.74 -19.19
C GLY A 110 -13.87 -9.52 -18.06
N LEU A 111 -13.42 -8.81 -17.00
CA LEU A 111 -12.83 -9.39 -15.81
C LEU A 111 -13.90 -9.52 -14.73
N ASP A 112 -14.00 -10.68 -14.10
CA ASP A 112 -14.92 -10.90 -12.98
C ASP A 112 -14.21 -10.58 -11.66
N VAL A 113 -14.65 -9.52 -10.98
CA VAL A 113 -14.10 -9.05 -9.71
C VAL A 113 -15.03 -9.34 -8.52
N ASP A 114 -15.96 -10.29 -8.67
CA ASP A 114 -16.85 -10.74 -7.61
C ASP A 114 -16.31 -12.01 -6.94
N LEU A 115 -16.11 -11.94 -5.62
CA LEU A 115 -15.75 -13.10 -4.78
C LEU A 115 -16.90 -13.57 -3.90
N THR A 116 -18.10 -13.02 -4.05
CA THR A 116 -19.23 -13.45 -3.22
C THR A 116 -19.62 -14.89 -3.46
N GLY A 117 -20.21 -15.52 -2.46
CA GLY A 117 -20.81 -16.83 -2.58
C GLY A 117 -22.19 -16.76 -3.26
N GLU A 118 -22.93 -17.86 -3.24
CA GLU A 118 -24.29 -17.95 -3.80
C GLU A 118 -25.29 -16.99 -3.13
N ASP A 119 -24.98 -16.54 -1.92
CA ASP A 119 -25.77 -15.56 -1.17
C ASP A 119 -25.58 -14.11 -1.66
N GLY A 120 -24.63 -13.87 -2.56
CA GLY A 120 -24.29 -12.55 -3.10
C GLY A 120 -23.74 -11.55 -2.07
N VAL A 121 -23.38 -11.99 -0.86
CA VAL A 121 -22.98 -11.12 0.26
C VAL A 121 -21.68 -11.57 0.91
N SER A 122 -21.57 -12.85 1.24
CA SER A 122 -20.41 -13.35 1.98
C SER A 122 -19.29 -13.81 1.05
N VAL A 123 -18.05 -13.59 1.48
CA VAL A 123 -16.85 -14.11 0.81
C VAL A 123 -16.27 -15.26 1.62
N ARG A 124 -16.23 -16.44 1.03
CA ARG A 124 -15.68 -17.63 1.69
C ARG A 124 -14.17 -17.45 1.90
N PRO A 125 -13.62 -17.84 3.07
CA PRO A 125 -12.18 -17.71 3.37
C PRO A 125 -11.27 -18.34 2.31
N GLU A 126 -11.71 -19.44 1.67
CA GLU A 126 -10.95 -20.18 0.66
C GLU A 126 -10.78 -19.39 -0.65
N ARG A 127 -11.66 -18.42 -0.91
CA ARG A 127 -11.58 -17.54 -2.08
C ARG A 127 -10.61 -16.36 -1.86
N LYS A 128 -10.22 -16.11 -0.61
CA LYS A 128 -9.25 -15.08 -0.27
C LYS A 128 -7.82 -15.61 -0.43
N ILE A 129 -6.98 -14.88 -1.16
CA ILE A 129 -5.54 -15.18 -1.23
C ILE A 129 -4.88 -15.00 0.14
N ALA A 130 -3.73 -15.64 0.33
CA ALA A 130 -3.02 -15.62 1.62
C ALA A 130 -2.63 -14.20 2.05
N GLY A 131 -2.20 -13.37 1.10
CA GLY A 131 -1.82 -11.98 1.36
C GLY A 131 -2.99 -11.14 1.87
N LEU A 132 -4.19 -11.26 1.27
CA LEU A 132 -5.37 -10.53 1.76
C LEU A 132 -5.67 -10.88 3.22
N ARG A 133 -5.62 -12.16 3.60
CA ARG A 133 -5.85 -12.58 5.00
C ARG A 133 -4.81 -11.97 5.95
N ARG A 134 -3.54 -11.92 5.54
CA ARG A 134 -2.47 -11.27 6.32
C ARG A 134 -2.69 -9.76 6.47
N PHE A 135 -3.14 -9.08 5.40
CA PHE A 135 -3.52 -7.68 5.48
C PHE A 135 -4.71 -7.44 6.40
N GLU A 136 -5.74 -8.29 6.34
CA GLU A 136 -6.89 -8.20 7.25
C GLU A 136 -6.46 -8.35 8.72
N GLU A 137 -5.52 -9.24 9.01
CA GLU A 137 -4.92 -9.42 10.35
C GLU A 137 -4.09 -8.19 10.78
N LEU A 138 -3.25 -7.65 9.90
CA LEU A 138 -2.45 -6.46 10.16
C LEU A 138 -3.34 -5.24 10.45
N PHE A 139 -4.32 -4.98 9.60
CA PHE A 139 -5.24 -3.88 9.75
C PHE A 139 -6.09 -4.05 11.02
N GLY A 140 -6.58 -5.27 11.29
CA GLY A 140 -7.32 -5.58 12.50
C GLY A 140 -6.50 -5.41 13.78
N GLY A 141 -5.24 -5.81 13.78
CA GLY A 141 -4.32 -5.68 14.92
C GLY A 141 -4.09 -4.22 15.33
N LEU A 142 -4.05 -3.29 14.38
CA LEU A 142 -3.94 -1.85 14.67
C LEU A 142 -5.27 -1.23 15.15
N THR A 143 -6.41 -1.79 14.75
CA THR A 143 -7.73 -1.27 15.13
C THR A 143 -8.17 -1.70 16.52
N THR A 144 -7.73 -2.86 17.01
CA THR A 144 -8.14 -3.44 18.31
C THR A 144 -7.31 -2.98 19.49
N GLY A 145 -6.36 -2.03 19.26
CA GLY A 145 -5.69 -1.31 20.34
C GLY A 145 -4.73 -2.20 21.15
N ARG A 146 -3.59 -2.55 20.59
CA ARG A 146 -2.42 -2.28 21.42
C ARG A 146 -2.47 -0.76 21.64
N GLN A 147 -2.84 -0.33 22.85
CA GLN A 147 -2.60 1.05 23.26
C GLN A 147 -1.10 1.24 23.05
N GLY A 148 -0.77 1.84 21.89
CA GLY A 148 0.59 2.12 21.51
C GLY A 148 1.22 2.93 22.62
N SER A 149 2.51 2.88 22.74
CA SER A 149 3.29 3.83 23.51
C SER A 149 2.68 5.23 23.31
N SER A 150 2.57 6.05 24.36
CA SER A 150 2.14 7.44 24.25
C SER A 150 3.05 8.25 23.32
N LEU A 151 4.21 7.69 23.00
CA LEU A 151 5.16 8.19 22.03
C LEU A 151 4.68 7.89 20.61
N LEU A 152 4.31 8.93 19.85
CA LEU A 152 3.82 8.82 18.48
C LEU A 152 2.69 7.78 18.32
N PRO A 153 1.48 8.04 18.82
CA PRO A 153 0.38 7.08 18.80
C PRO A 153 -0.08 6.72 17.37
N TRP A 154 0.34 7.50 16.38
CA TRP A 154 0.07 7.31 14.95
C TRP A 154 1.17 6.50 14.21
N LEU A 155 2.31 6.18 14.88
CA LEU A 155 3.50 5.66 14.21
C LEU A 155 3.23 4.38 13.40
N GLU A 156 2.72 3.35 14.04
CA GLU A 156 2.51 2.04 13.38
C GLU A 156 1.54 2.16 12.20
N GLY A 157 0.48 2.95 12.36
CA GLY A 157 -0.48 3.20 11.29
C GLY A 157 0.15 3.95 10.11
N ALA A 158 0.90 5.02 10.38
CA ALA A 158 1.56 5.80 9.33
C ALA A 158 2.66 4.98 8.63
N VAL A 159 3.44 4.18 9.38
CA VAL A 159 4.43 3.25 8.80
C VAL A 159 3.75 2.21 7.93
N LEU A 160 2.62 1.65 8.37
CA LEU A 160 1.89 0.65 7.57
C LEU A 160 1.38 1.26 6.26
N PHE A 161 0.79 2.46 6.29
CA PHE A 161 0.36 3.15 5.06
C PHE A 161 1.54 3.44 4.13
N TRP A 162 2.61 4.05 4.66
CA TRP A 162 3.79 4.34 3.84
C TRP A 162 4.39 3.08 3.23
N ALA A 163 4.53 2.03 4.03
CA ALA A 163 5.13 0.77 3.58
C ALA A 163 4.29 0.09 2.50
N THR A 164 2.96 0.06 2.66
CA THR A 164 2.05 -0.46 1.64
C THR A 164 2.18 0.28 0.32
N GLU A 165 2.06 1.61 0.35
CA GLU A 165 2.13 2.43 -0.86
C GLU A 165 3.53 2.34 -1.52
N LYS A 166 4.59 2.33 -0.70
CA LYS A 166 5.98 2.22 -1.18
C LYS A 166 6.25 0.88 -1.85
N VAL A 167 5.89 -0.23 -1.21
CA VAL A 167 6.13 -1.57 -1.76
C VAL A 167 5.31 -1.79 -3.03
N TYR A 168 4.05 -1.35 -3.05
CA TYR A 168 3.19 -1.44 -4.21
C TYR A 168 3.72 -0.63 -5.40
N PHE A 169 4.18 0.61 -5.15
CA PHE A 169 4.82 1.45 -6.15
C PHE A 169 6.09 0.81 -6.72
N GLU A 170 6.97 0.26 -5.86
CA GLU A 170 8.20 -0.40 -6.30
C GLU A 170 7.92 -1.66 -7.13
N ALA A 171 6.92 -2.45 -6.72
CA ALA A 171 6.49 -3.65 -7.43
C ALA A 171 6.03 -3.34 -8.87
N TRP A 172 5.14 -2.36 -9.01
CA TRP A 172 4.63 -2.00 -10.33
C TRP A 172 5.64 -1.20 -11.17
N SER A 173 6.52 -0.42 -10.53
CA SER A 173 7.64 0.23 -11.23
C SER A 173 8.63 -0.80 -11.79
N TRP A 174 8.91 -1.86 -11.02
CA TRP A 174 9.72 -2.97 -11.50
C TRP A 174 9.04 -3.69 -12.68
N ALA A 175 7.74 -3.99 -12.58
CA ALA A 175 6.98 -4.59 -13.67
C ALA A 175 6.99 -3.72 -14.93
N LYS A 176 6.81 -2.39 -14.79
CA LYS A 176 6.92 -1.44 -15.90
C LYS A 176 8.28 -1.52 -16.59
N GLY A 177 9.37 -1.52 -15.81
CA GLY A 177 10.72 -1.66 -16.37
C GLY A 177 10.92 -2.98 -17.13
N GLN A 178 10.31 -4.09 -16.67
CA GLN A 178 10.31 -5.36 -17.40
C GLN A 178 9.52 -5.27 -18.73
N ALA A 179 8.38 -4.59 -18.72
CA ALA A 179 7.56 -4.42 -19.93
C ALA A 179 8.27 -3.58 -21.00
N GLU A 180 8.96 -2.52 -20.61
CA GLU A 180 9.75 -1.68 -21.52
C GLU A 180 10.93 -2.44 -22.13
N GLY A 181 11.55 -3.37 -21.39
CA GLY A 181 12.62 -4.25 -21.86
C GLY A 181 12.14 -5.34 -22.84
N ALA A 182 10.84 -5.66 -22.84
CA ALA A 182 10.21 -6.67 -23.70
C ALA A 182 9.55 -6.07 -24.97
N ALA A 183 9.97 -4.90 -25.41
CA ALA A 183 9.36 -4.15 -26.52
C ALA A 183 9.24 -4.98 -27.80
N GLY A 184 8.00 -5.19 -28.27
CA GLY A 184 7.71 -5.86 -29.56
C GLY A 184 6.36 -6.57 -29.65
N LYS A 185 5.71 -6.92 -28.53
CA LYS A 185 4.39 -7.57 -28.54
C LYS A 185 3.30 -6.52 -28.37
N ALA A 186 2.32 -6.50 -29.29
CA ALA A 186 1.14 -5.65 -29.16
C ALA A 186 0.32 -6.08 -27.93
N CYS A 187 -0.20 -5.11 -27.15
CA CYS A 187 -0.95 -5.44 -25.93
C CYS A 187 -2.27 -6.17 -26.22
N GLU A 188 -2.79 -6.10 -27.44
CA GLU A 188 -3.98 -6.84 -27.90
C GLU A 188 -3.77 -8.35 -27.92
N GLU A 189 -2.51 -8.79 -28.00
CA GLU A 189 -2.12 -10.21 -27.99
C GLU A 189 -1.88 -10.76 -26.59
N ASP A 190 -2.07 -9.93 -25.55
CA ASP A 190 -1.93 -10.35 -24.15
C ASP A 190 -3.08 -11.29 -23.76
N GLU A 191 -2.81 -12.23 -22.87
CA GLU A 191 -3.81 -13.20 -22.40
C GLU A 191 -5.00 -12.53 -21.68
N ASP A 192 -4.74 -11.32 -21.10
CA ASP A 192 -5.76 -10.47 -20.46
C ASP A 192 -6.39 -9.45 -21.42
N GLY A 193 -5.97 -9.42 -22.68
CA GLY A 193 -6.38 -8.42 -23.67
C GLY A 193 -5.70 -7.07 -23.49
N GLY A 194 -4.66 -7.00 -22.68
CA GLY A 194 -3.85 -5.79 -22.43
C GLY A 194 -4.25 -4.99 -21.21
N ALA A 195 -5.15 -5.51 -20.37
CA ALA A 195 -5.62 -4.81 -19.17
C ALA A 195 -4.45 -4.38 -18.24
N MET A 196 -3.51 -5.28 -17.96
CA MET A 196 -2.38 -4.97 -17.10
C MET A 196 -1.45 -3.92 -17.72
N ARG A 197 -1.01 -4.15 -18.95
CA ARG A 197 0.01 -3.29 -19.59
C ARG A 197 -0.51 -1.93 -20.04
N ARG A 198 -1.81 -1.80 -20.39
CA ARG A 198 -2.41 -0.55 -20.86
C ARG A 198 -3.03 0.29 -19.75
N GLU A 199 -3.60 -0.35 -18.75
CA GLU A 199 -4.43 0.32 -17.77
C GLU A 199 -3.76 0.31 -16.37
N PHE A 200 -3.54 -0.87 -15.79
CA PHE A 200 -3.14 -0.98 -14.39
C PHE A 200 -1.68 -0.53 -14.15
N ILE A 201 -0.70 -1.06 -14.89
CA ILE A 201 0.71 -0.70 -14.70
C ILE A 201 0.94 0.81 -14.88
N PRO A 202 0.41 1.49 -15.93
CA PRO A 202 0.53 2.93 -16.05
C PRO A 202 -0.15 3.72 -14.90
N ASN A 203 -1.32 3.25 -14.43
CA ASN A 203 -2.04 3.87 -13.33
C ASN A 203 -1.22 3.86 -12.03
N TRP A 204 -0.60 2.73 -11.70
CA TRP A 204 0.16 2.55 -10.45
C TRP A 204 1.61 3.05 -10.50
N THR A 205 2.05 3.58 -11.62
CA THR A 205 3.41 4.11 -11.81
C THR A 205 3.43 5.56 -12.31
N ASN A 206 2.32 6.26 -12.15
CA ASN A 206 2.22 7.65 -12.58
C ASN A 206 2.83 8.62 -11.55
N GLY A 207 3.10 9.84 -12.00
CA GLY A 207 3.75 10.86 -11.17
C GLY A 207 2.88 11.39 -10.02
N GLU A 208 1.56 11.20 -10.05
CA GLU A 208 0.65 11.54 -8.94
C GLU A 208 0.83 10.55 -7.79
N PHE A 209 0.90 9.27 -8.12
CA PHE A 209 1.11 8.22 -7.12
C PHE A 209 2.49 8.33 -6.44
N ILE A 210 3.57 8.59 -7.20
CA ILE A 210 4.90 8.87 -6.62
C ILE A 210 4.81 9.98 -5.57
N ARG A 211 4.23 11.13 -5.93
CA ARG A 211 4.13 12.27 -5.00
C ARG A 211 3.29 11.96 -3.77
N PHE A 212 2.27 11.15 -3.91
CA PHE A 212 1.44 10.70 -2.79
C PHE A 212 2.26 9.88 -1.77
N VAL A 213 3.08 8.94 -2.25
CA VAL A 213 4.01 8.15 -1.43
C VAL A 213 5.06 9.03 -0.76
N GLU A 214 5.72 9.90 -1.52
CA GLU A 214 6.77 10.81 -1.04
C GLU A 214 6.24 11.81 0.00
N THR A 215 4.98 12.26 -0.14
CA THR A 215 4.36 13.15 0.83
C THR A 215 4.23 12.48 2.20
N LEU A 216 3.75 11.24 2.26
CA LEU A 216 3.67 10.51 3.52
C LEU A 216 5.05 10.21 4.09
N GLU A 217 6.01 9.85 3.23
CA GLU A 217 7.40 9.64 3.63
C GLU A 217 7.98 10.88 4.34
N GLY A 218 7.76 12.06 3.77
CA GLY A 218 8.18 13.33 4.38
C GLY A 218 7.53 13.58 5.73
N ILE A 219 6.21 13.41 5.84
CA ILE A 219 5.46 13.60 7.10
C ILE A 219 5.97 12.63 8.18
N LEU A 220 6.14 11.36 7.84
CA LEU A 220 6.59 10.32 8.75
C LEU A 220 8.01 10.60 9.27
N ASN A 221 8.94 10.90 8.37
CA ASN A 221 10.33 11.16 8.73
C ASN A 221 10.48 12.42 9.60
N GLU A 222 9.79 13.49 9.24
CA GLU A 222 9.82 14.75 9.99
C GLU A 222 9.20 14.55 11.39
N GLY A 223 8.04 13.91 11.49
CA GLY A 223 7.39 13.69 12.79
C GLY A 223 8.19 12.79 13.72
N VAL A 224 8.86 11.78 13.18
CA VAL A 224 9.80 10.96 13.97
C VAL A 224 11.00 11.78 14.41
N GLN A 225 11.60 12.56 13.52
CA GLN A 225 12.77 13.38 13.82
C GLN A 225 12.50 14.45 14.89
N GLU A 226 11.30 15.06 14.89
CA GLU A 226 10.88 16.02 15.91
C GLU A 226 10.87 15.41 17.32
N VAL A 227 10.50 14.15 17.43
CA VAL A 227 10.36 13.46 18.72
C VAL A 227 11.65 12.80 19.17
N VAL A 228 12.33 12.07 18.27
CA VAL A 228 13.55 11.36 18.67
C VAL A 228 14.74 12.31 18.85
N GLY A 229 14.83 13.38 18.04
CA GLY A 229 15.90 14.36 18.12
C GLY A 229 17.28 13.69 18.14
N ARG A 230 17.95 13.77 19.31
CA ARG A 230 19.26 13.11 19.58
C ARG A 230 19.18 12.02 20.64
N ASP A 231 17.98 11.64 21.08
CA ASP A 231 17.80 10.59 22.09
C ASP A 231 17.84 9.21 21.42
N GLU A 232 18.97 8.52 21.58
CA GLU A 232 19.20 7.20 21.00
C GLU A 232 18.25 6.12 21.57
N ARG A 233 17.67 6.30 22.75
CA ARG A 233 16.71 5.35 23.31
C ARG A 233 15.36 5.50 22.64
N LEU A 234 14.89 6.74 22.46
CA LEU A 234 13.65 7.03 21.74
C LEU A 234 13.75 6.58 20.27
N LYS A 235 14.92 6.86 19.67
CA LYS A 235 15.21 6.39 18.31
C LYS A 235 15.10 4.87 18.20
N LYS A 236 15.76 4.14 19.11
CA LYS A 236 15.71 2.67 19.14
C LYS A 236 14.28 2.14 19.33
N GLU A 237 13.49 2.75 20.23
CA GLU A 237 12.10 2.38 20.43
C GLU A 237 11.27 2.53 19.15
N VAL A 238 11.43 3.66 18.44
CA VAL A 238 10.72 3.95 17.19
C VAL A 238 11.17 2.98 16.08
N GLU A 239 12.49 2.74 15.96
CA GLU A 239 13.04 1.79 14.99
C GLU A 239 12.47 0.37 15.19
N ASP A 240 12.45 -0.14 16.43
CA ASP A 240 11.96 -1.49 16.74
C ASP A 240 10.46 -1.64 16.45
N ARG A 241 9.66 -0.63 16.78
CA ARG A 241 8.21 -0.60 16.49
C ARG A 241 7.94 -0.57 14.99
N ALA A 242 8.61 0.32 14.28
CA ALA A 242 8.46 0.46 12.84
C ALA A 242 8.97 -0.76 12.06
N ALA A 243 10.11 -1.35 12.50
CA ALA A 243 10.67 -2.54 11.89
C ALA A 243 9.74 -3.76 12.01
N ALA A 244 8.98 -3.87 13.11
CA ALA A 244 7.98 -4.93 13.27
C ALA A 244 6.86 -4.79 12.22
N VAL A 245 6.33 -3.58 12.02
CA VAL A 245 5.31 -3.31 10.99
C VAL A 245 5.86 -3.58 9.59
N TRP A 246 7.08 -3.10 9.31
CA TRP A 246 7.74 -3.30 8.02
C TRP A 246 7.90 -4.77 7.66
N ARG A 247 8.41 -5.59 8.58
CA ARG A 247 8.57 -7.04 8.40
C ARG A 247 7.23 -7.73 8.11
N ASP A 248 6.21 -7.43 8.90
CA ASP A 248 4.91 -8.08 8.82
C ASP A 248 4.17 -7.67 7.52
N LEU A 249 4.31 -6.40 7.11
CA LEU A 249 3.84 -5.91 5.82
C LEU A 249 4.50 -6.65 4.65
N LEU A 250 5.83 -6.73 4.63
CA LEU A 250 6.54 -7.44 3.55
C LEU A 250 6.07 -8.88 3.42
N GLY A 251 5.75 -9.53 4.55
CA GLY A 251 5.16 -10.87 4.53
C GLY A 251 3.76 -10.92 3.93
N ALA A 252 2.96 -9.87 4.12
CA ALA A 252 1.63 -9.77 3.51
C ALA A 252 1.73 -9.50 2.01
N GLU A 253 2.59 -8.58 1.60
CA GLU A 253 2.84 -8.24 0.19
C GLU A 253 3.40 -9.42 -0.61
N GLU A 254 4.43 -10.12 -0.09
CA GLU A 254 4.97 -11.32 -0.73
C GLU A 254 3.87 -12.37 -0.99
N ALA A 255 2.96 -12.54 -0.04
CA ALA A 255 1.85 -13.49 -0.14
C ALA A 255 0.64 -12.97 -0.94
N PHE A 256 0.66 -11.70 -1.35
CA PHE A 256 -0.42 -11.09 -2.13
C PHE A 256 -0.34 -11.42 -3.62
N TRP A 257 0.83 -11.85 -4.09
CA TRP A 257 1.04 -12.27 -5.47
C TRP A 257 0.67 -13.74 -5.66
N PRO A 258 -0.32 -14.06 -6.51
CA PRO A 258 -0.66 -15.45 -6.83
C PRO A 258 0.51 -16.21 -7.45
N GLU A 259 0.53 -17.52 -7.23
CA GLU A 259 1.44 -18.41 -7.96
C GLU A 259 1.06 -18.47 -9.45
N VAL A 260 2.09 -18.48 -10.33
CA VAL A 260 1.97 -18.49 -11.82
C VAL A 260 2.93 -19.48 -12.43
#